data_4cf4d156d54c76ed286db593f6e346fb
#
_entry.id   4cf4d156d54c76ed286db593f6e346fb
#
_cell.length_a   1.000
_cell.length_b   1.000
_cell.length_c   1.000
_cell.angle_alpha   90.00
_cell.angle_beta   90.00
_cell.angle_gamma   90.00
#
_symmetry.space_group_name_H-M   'P 1'
#
loop_
_entity.id
_entity.type
_entity.pdbx_description
1 polymer ?
#
loop_
_entity_poly.entity_id
_entity_poly.type
_entity_poly.pdbx_seq_one_letter_code
_entity_poly.pdbx_strand_id
1 'polypeptide(L)'
;RMPKITVQYDKINQDVIEEQLANHKTLAAGEVTDDNLIALTTEFLEKCNLMTENVTFDTIERTGKNIRVTYKNYLNGYAIEESYIIFTVTDGRITDMKRFWLNPIEVSDTEKGVISAVAALIRFMSENTEEEKIHVQDISLVYWLDASAFDAQSPVTDTAFPAWKITYNRGKTQYVSAWEQ
;
A
#
# COMPACT_ATOMS: atom_id res chain seq x y z
N ARG A 1 9.14 -3.50 -19.96
CA ARG A 1 9.55 -2.08 -19.75
C ARG A 1 8.59 -1.40 -18.80
N MET A 2 9.08 -0.44 -18.04
CA MET A 2 8.25 0.37 -17.13
C MET A 2 8.73 1.81 -17.10
N PRO A 3 7.81 2.80 -17.08
CA PRO A 3 8.13 4.21 -16.85
C PRO A 3 8.37 4.49 -15.35
N LYS A 4 8.95 5.62 -15.04
CA LYS A 4 8.80 6.24 -13.72
C LYS A 4 7.48 6.99 -13.67
N ILE A 5 6.98 7.25 -12.47
CA ILE A 5 5.77 8.02 -12.25
C ILE A 5 6.03 9.18 -11.29
N THR A 6 5.34 10.29 -11.52
CA THR A 6 5.29 11.38 -10.56
C THR A 6 4.05 11.19 -9.68
N VAL A 7 4.24 11.22 -8.37
CA VAL A 7 3.17 11.06 -7.38
C VAL A 7 3.04 12.30 -6.52
N GLN A 8 1.83 12.56 -6.06
CA GLN A 8 1.51 13.65 -5.15
C GLN A 8 0.80 13.14 -3.91
N TYR A 9 1.23 13.59 -2.74
CA TYR A 9 0.55 13.28 -1.49
C TYR A 9 -0.86 13.88 -1.46
N ASP A 10 -1.83 13.03 -1.23
CA ASP A 10 -3.25 13.40 -1.14
C ASP A 10 -3.69 13.52 0.32
N LYS A 11 -3.86 14.75 0.78
CA LYS A 11 -4.42 15.06 2.10
C LYS A 11 -5.94 14.94 2.07
N ILE A 12 -6.48 14.34 3.14
CA ILE A 12 -7.93 14.29 3.37
C ILE A 12 -8.34 15.24 4.50
N ASN A 13 -9.60 15.66 4.45
CA ASN A 13 -10.22 16.35 5.57
C ASN A 13 -10.51 15.34 6.69
N GLN A 14 -9.79 15.45 7.81
CA GLN A 14 -9.93 14.56 8.95
C GLN A 14 -11.33 14.62 9.57
N ASP A 15 -12.00 15.76 9.53
CA ASP A 15 -13.36 15.93 10.09
C ASP A 15 -14.37 15.01 9.41
N VAL A 16 -14.25 14.80 8.09
CA VAL A 16 -15.11 13.88 7.32
C VAL A 16 -14.93 12.43 7.81
N ILE A 17 -13.68 12.05 8.08
CA ILE A 17 -13.37 10.71 8.58
C ILE A 17 -13.93 10.52 9.99
N GLU A 18 -13.74 11.48 10.88
CA GLU A 18 -14.25 11.44 12.27
C GLU A 18 -15.78 11.37 12.30
N GLU A 19 -16.46 12.12 11.44
CA GLU A 19 -17.91 12.06 11.32
C GLU A 19 -18.38 10.66 10.88
N GLN A 20 -17.73 10.06 9.87
CA GLN A 20 -18.07 8.71 9.43
C GLN A 20 -17.76 7.66 10.49
N LEU A 21 -16.64 7.76 11.21
CA LEU A 21 -16.31 6.86 12.33
C LEU A 21 -17.38 6.89 13.42
N ALA A 22 -17.95 8.06 13.70
CA ALA A 22 -19.01 8.24 14.69
C ALA A 22 -20.37 7.65 14.25
N ASN A 23 -20.69 7.68 12.95
CA ASN A 23 -22.02 7.42 12.43
C ASN A 23 -22.14 6.17 11.55
N HIS A 24 -21.02 5.48 11.28
CA HIS A 24 -21.06 4.31 10.40
C HIS A 24 -21.72 3.11 11.08
N LYS A 25 -22.36 2.26 10.27
CA LYS A 25 -23.08 1.08 10.77
C LYS A 25 -22.13 0.08 11.45
N THR A 26 -22.69 -0.73 12.34
CA THR A 26 -22.01 -1.81 13.03
C THR A 26 -22.54 -3.15 12.54
N LEU A 27 -21.67 -4.09 12.22
CA LEU A 27 -22.03 -5.47 11.90
C LEU A 27 -22.37 -6.24 13.19
N ALA A 28 -23.41 -7.05 13.14
CA ALA A 28 -23.71 -8.00 14.22
C ALA A 28 -22.61 -9.08 14.30
N ALA A 29 -22.45 -9.71 15.47
CA ALA A 29 -21.37 -10.67 15.70
C ALA A 29 -21.34 -11.83 14.68
N GLY A 30 -22.50 -12.32 14.24
CA GLY A 30 -22.61 -13.35 13.20
C GLY A 30 -22.39 -12.88 11.76
N GLU A 31 -22.26 -11.57 11.54
CA GLU A 31 -22.09 -10.94 10.22
C GLU A 31 -20.67 -10.51 9.94
N VAL A 32 -19.72 -10.74 10.85
CA VAL A 32 -18.31 -10.33 10.71
C VAL A 32 -17.55 -11.33 9.84
N THR A 33 -17.97 -11.43 8.59
CA THR A 33 -17.32 -12.22 7.53
C THR A 33 -16.41 -11.35 6.69
N ASP A 34 -15.51 -11.94 5.92
CA ASP A 34 -14.60 -11.19 5.04
C ASP A 34 -15.38 -10.34 4.02
N ASP A 35 -16.39 -10.93 3.38
CA ASP A 35 -17.23 -10.22 2.41
C ASP A 35 -17.95 -9.01 3.03
N ASN A 36 -18.51 -9.19 4.23
CA ASN A 36 -19.19 -8.11 4.94
C ASN A 36 -18.21 -7.03 5.44
N LEU A 37 -16.99 -7.40 5.82
CA LEU A 37 -15.94 -6.45 6.20
C LEU A 37 -15.47 -5.62 4.99
N ILE A 38 -15.30 -6.26 3.83
CA ILE A 38 -14.97 -5.56 2.58
C ILE A 38 -16.11 -4.61 2.20
N ALA A 39 -17.37 -5.07 2.26
CA ALA A 39 -18.53 -4.22 1.97
C ALA A 39 -18.62 -3.04 2.93
N LEU A 40 -18.43 -3.27 4.23
CA LEU A 40 -18.46 -2.23 5.27
C LEU A 40 -17.42 -1.13 5.03
N THR A 41 -16.18 -1.52 4.77
CA THR A 41 -15.06 -0.59 4.56
C THR A 41 -15.14 0.10 3.20
N THR A 42 -15.61 -0.58 2.15
CA THR A 42 -15.88 0.03 0.84
C THR A 42 -16.96 1.11 0.94
N GLU A 43 -18.09 0.82 1.61
CA GLU A 43 -19.14 1.80 1.84
C GLU A 43 -18.65 3.02 2.62
N PHE A 44 -17.77 2.82 3.60
CA PHE A 44 -17.13 3.91 4.33
C PHE A 44 -16.30 4.80 3.39
N LEU A 45 -15.47 4.20 2.53
CA LEU A 45 -14.66 4.94 1.55
C LEU A 45 -15.53 5.71 0.55
N GLU A 46 -16.63 5.12 0.08
CA GLU A 46 -17.59 5.77 -0.82
C GLU A 46 -18.23 7.00 -0.16
N LYS A 47 -18.69 6.88 1.08
CA LYS A 47 -19.26 8.00 1.85
C LYS A 47 -18.28 9.14 2.10
N CYS A 48 -16.99 8.84 2.18
CA CYS A 48 -15.93 9.83 2.32
C CYS A 48 -15.40 10.38 0.98
N ASN A 49 -15.94 9.92 -0.17
CA ASN A 49 -15.43 10.20 -1.51
C ASN A 49 -13.94 9.79 -1.70
N LEU A 50 -13.55 8.72 -1.05
CA LEU A 50 -12.17 8.19 -1.12
C LEU A 50 -12.05 6.93 -1.99
N MET A 51 -13.17 6.36 -2.45
CA MET A 51 -13.16 5.19 -3.33
C MET A 51 -12.90 5.62 -4.77
N THR A 52 -11.77 5.20 -5.32
CA THR A 52 -11.37 5.44 -6.72
C THR A 52 -11.00 4.11 -7.38
N GLU A 53 -10.84 4.11 -8.70
CA GLU A 53 -10.47 2.91 -9.47
C GLU A 53 -9.14 2.28 -9.03
N ASN A 54 -8.24 3.10 -8.45
CA ASN A 54 -6.92 2.66 -8.00
C ASN A 54 -6.93 2.07 -6.58
N VAL A 55 -8.02 2.22 -5.83
CA VAL A 55 -8.17 1.67 -4.48
C VAL A 55 -8.55 0.20 -4.60
N THR A 56 -7.65 -0.68 -4.20
CA THR A 56 -7.82 -2.12 -4.32
C THR A 56 -7.68 -2.79 -2.98
N PHE A 57 -8.64 -3.66 -2.64
CA PHE A 57 -8.54 -4.51 -1.45
C PHE A 57 -7.28 -5.36 -1.51
N ASP A 58 -6.58 -5.47 -0.37
CA ASP A 58 -5.34 -6.22 -0.23
C ASP A 58 -5.49 -7.38 0.75
N THR A 59 -5.69 -7.10 2.04
CA THR A 59 -5.71 -8.14 3.08
C THR A 59 -6.73 -7.88 4.17
N ILE A 60 -7.14 -8.97 4.83
CA ILE A 60 -7.80 -8.97 6.13
C ILE A 60 -6.95 -9.77 7.11
N GLU A 61 -6.57 -9.15 8.22
CA GLU A 61 -5.82 -9.76 9.30
C GLU A 61 -6.62 -9.71 10.61
N ARG A 62 -6.74 -10.85 11.28
CA ARG A 62 -7.44 -10.94 12.57
C ARG A 62 -6.46 -11.15 13.71
N THR A 63 -6.46 -10.24 14.67
CA THR A 63 -5.61 -10.32 15.87
C THR A 63 -6.45 -10.06 17.12
N GLY A 64 -6.81 -11.11 17.82
CA GLY A 64 -7.70 -11.02 18.98
C GLY A 64 -9.08 -10.46 18.59
N LYS A 65 -9.47 -9.34 19.21
CA LYS A 65 -10.73 -8.63 18.91
C LYS A 65 -10.63 -7.67 17.73
N ASN A 66 -9.42 -7.35 17.29
CA ASN A 66 -9.18 -6.39 16.24
C ASN A 66 -9.02 -7.06 14.89
N ILE A 67 -9.67 -6.50 13.91
CA ILE A 67 -9.56 -6.91 12.51
C ILE A 67 -9.01 -5.74 11.73
N ARG A 68 -7.93 -5.99 10.98
CA ARG A 68 -7.32 -5.01 10.09
C ARG A 68 -7.75 -5.31 8.67
N VAL A 69 -8.34 -4.32 7.99
CA VAL A 69 -8.68 -4.40 6.57
C VAL A 69 -7.81 -3.39 5.82
N THR A 70 -7.00 -3.87 4.88
CA THR A 70 -6.02 -3.05 4.16
C THR A 70 -6.38 -2.93 2.70
N TYR A 71 -6.29 -1.69 2.19
CA TYR A 71 -6.37 -1.34 0.78
C TYR A 71 -5.04 -0.76 0.30
N LYS A 72 -4.71 -1.02 -0.94
CA LYS A 72 -3.49 -0.54 -1.61
C LYS A 72 -3.85 0.25 -2.86
N ASN A 73 -2.92 1.10 -3.28
CA ASN A 73 -3.00 1.85 -4.53
C ASN A 73 -2.30 1.07 -5.65
N TYR A 74 -3.03 0.79 -6.73
CA TYR A 74 -2.48 0.11 -7.90
C TYR A 74 -2.56 1.00 -9.14
N LEU A 75 -1.47 1.07 -9.88
CA LEU A 75 -1.40 1.69 -11.18
C LEU A 75 -0.93 0.64 -12.21
N ASN A 76 -1.77 0.38 -13.22
CA ASN A 76 -1.47 -0.61 -14.28
C ASN A 76 -1.06 -2.01 -13.75
N GLY A 77 -1.66 -2.43 -12.64
CA GLY A 77 -1.39 -3.73 -12.03
C GLY A 77 -0.17 -3.77 -11.08
N TYR A 78 0.50 -2.64 -10.85
CA TYR A 78 1.63 -2.53 -9.93
C TYR A 78 1.27 -1.65 -8.73
N ALA A 79 1.59 -2.12 -7.53
CA ALA A 79 1.35 -1.35 -6.31
C ALA A 79 2.24 -0.10 -6.25
N ILE A 80 1.67 1.01 -5.78
CA ILE A 80 2.45 2.15 -5.28
C ILE A 80 2.70 1.87 -3.81
N GLU A 81 3.89 1.42 -3.46
CA GLU A 81 4.18 0.63 -2.25
C GLU A 81 3.87 1.38 -0.94
N GLU A 82 4.10 2.69 -0.91
CA GLU A 82 3.87 3.51 0.29
C GLU A 82 2.40 3.91 0.49
N SER A 83 1.55 3.74 -0.55
CA SER A 83 0.13 4.08 -0.46
C SER A 83 -0.67 2.99 0.22
N TYR A 84 -1.39 3.36 1.25
CA TYR A 84 -2.28 2.43 1.97
C TYR A 84 -3.49 3.13 2.58
N ILE A 85 -4.54 2.34 2.78
CA ILE A 85 -5.64 2.65 3.69
C ILE A 85 -5.81 1.44 4.59
N ILE A 86 -5.78 1.65 5.91
CA ILE A 86 -5.92 0.59 6.91
C ILE A 86 -7.08 0.94 7.81
N PHE A 87 -8.08 0.07 7.82
CA PHE A 87 -9.17 0.12 8.78
C PHE A 87 -8.88 -0.80 9.96
N THR A 88 -9.23 -0.35 11.16
CA THR A 88 -9.36 -1.22 12.32
C THR A 88 -10.83 -1.42 12.62
N VAL A 89 -11.26 -2.66 12.68
CA VAL A 89 -12.64 -3.06 13.03
C VAL A 89 -12.59 -3.82 14.34
N THR A 90 -13.38 -3.38 15.31
CA THR A 90 -13.50 -4.01 16.63
C THR A 90 -14.98 -4.22 16.94
N ASP A 91 -15.34 -5.43 17.31
CA ASP A 91 -16.74 -5.81 17.61
C ASP A 91 -17.73 -5.39 16.48
N GLY A 92 -17.33 -5.60 15.22
CA GLY A 92 -18.12 -5.28 14.03
C GLY A 92 -18.19 -3.80 13.65
N ARG A 93 -17.51 -2.93 14.35
CA ARG A 93 -17.50 -1.48 14.11
C ARG A 93 -16.12 -1.01 13.64
N ILE A 94 -16.08 -0.12 12.66
CA ILE A 94 -14.86 0.60 12.26
C ILE A 94 -14.52 1.57 13.39
N THR A 95 -13.37 1.36 14.04
CA THR A 95 -12.89 2.17 15.17
C THR A 95 -11.78 3.13 14.80
N ASP A 96 -11.06 2.86 13.70
CA ASP A 96 -9.96 3.71 13.22
C ASP A 96 -9.76 3.53 11.72
N MET A 97 -9.27 4.57 11.07
CA MET A 97 -8.81 4.54 9.68
C MET A 97 -7.50 5.32 9.56
N LYS A 98 -6.46 4.65 9.10
CA LYS A 98 -5.18 5.27 8.75
C LYS A 98 -5.04 5.30 7.25
N ARG A 99 -4.62 6.43 6.71
CA ARG A 99 -4.44 6.61 5.28
C ARG A 99 -3.16 7.40 4.99
N PHE A 100 -2.33 6.84 4.13
CA PHE A 100 -1.27 7.54 3.44
C PHE A 100 -1.45 7.26 1.95
N TRP A 101 -1.67 8.29 1.14
CA TRP A 101 -2.05 8.11 -0.25
C TRP A 101 -1.27 9.01 -1.18
N LEU A 102 -0.68 8.39 -2.18
CA LEU A 102 0.10 9.05 -3.22
C LEU A 102 -0.63 8.90 -4.55
N ASN A 103 -1.21 9.99 -5.04
CA ASN A 103 -1.87 9.99 -6.34
C ASN A 103 -0.83 10.04 -7.46
N PRO A 104 -0.86 9.12 -8.43
CA PRO A 104 -0.08 9.26 -9.65
C PRO A 104 -0.65 10.42 -10.48
N ILE A 105 0.15 11.45 -10.72
CA ILE A 105 -0.25 12.64 -11.48
C ILE A 105 0.38 12.70 -12.86
N GLU A 106 1.46 11.96 -13.09
CA GLU A 106 2.14 11.89 -14.38
C GLU A 106 2.83 10.54 -14.55
N VAL A 107 2.72 9.96 -15.73
CA VAL A 107 3.47 8.79 -16.17
C VAL A 107 4.47 9.24 -17.22
N SER A 108 5.75 8.96 -17.03
CA SER A 108 6.80 9.35 -17.97
C SER A 108 6.60 8.68 -19.33
N ASP A 109 6.76 9.41 -20.41
CA ASP A 109 6.77 8.86 -21.77
C ASP A 109 8.00 7.95 -22.03
N THR A 110 9.01 8.03 -21.18
CA THR A 110 10.23 7.22 -21.31
C THR A 110 10.15 5.99 -20.45
N GLU A 111 10.11 4.83 -21.10
CA GLU A 111 10.18 3.53 -20.45
C GLU A 111 11.60 2.96 -20.54
N LYS A 112 12.06 2.35 -19.44
CA LYS A 112 13.31 1.59 -19.41
C LYS A 112 13.05 0.08 -19.31
N GLY A 113 14.02 -0.71 -19.74
CA GLY A 113 14.04 -2.14 -19.51
C GLY A 113 13.98 -2.45 -18.01
N VAL A 114 13.29 -3.53 -17.68
CA VAL A 114 13.17 -4.04 -16.31
C VAL A 114 13.97 -5.34 -16.21
N ILE A 115 14.88 -5.42 -15.25
CA ILE A 115 15.65 -6.64 -14.96
C ILE A 115 14.70 -7.76 -14.53
N SER A 116 15.11 -9.00 -14.74
CA SER A 116 14.35 -10.17 -14.29
C SER A 116 14.34 -10.26 -12.75
N ALA A 117 13.36 -10.97 -12.20
CA ALA A 117 13.31 -11.29 -10.76
C ALA A 117 14.60 -12.02 -10.30
N VAL A 118 15.17 -12.90 -11.14
CA VAL A 118 16.42 -13.60 -10.84
C VAL A 118 17.59 -12.60 -10.72
N ALA A 119 17.69 -11.65 -11.66
CA ALA A 119 18.73 -10.62 -11.58
C ALA A 119 18.56 -9.73 -10.34
N ALA A 120 17.33 -9.42 -9.96
CA ALA A 120 17.04 -8.68 -8.72
C ALA A 120 17.46 -9.47 -7.48
N LEU A 121 17.19 -10.76 -7.42
CA LEU A 121 17.64 -11.62 -6.31
C LEU A 121 19.17 -11.69 -6.21
N ILE A 122 19.88 -11.76 -7.33
CA ILE A 122 21.36 -11.73 -7.33
C ILE A 122 21.87 -10.40 -6.77
N ARG A 123 21.30 -9.27 -7.17
CA ARG A 123 21.65 -7.95 -6.60
C ARG A 123 21.34 -7.90 -5.11
N PHE A 124 20.15 -8.32 -4.71
CA PHE A 124 19.76 -8.39 -3.31
C PHE A 124 20.77 -9.19 -2.48
N MET A 125 21.16 -10.37 -2.94
CA MET A 125 22.14 -11.22 -2.24
C MET A 125 23.53 -10.58 -2.15
N SER A 126 23.92 -9.78 -3.15
CA SER A 126 25.23 -9.09 -3.15
C SER A 126 25.25 -7.86 -2.22
N GLU A 127 24.10 -7.23 -2.00
CA GLU A 127 23.96 -6.03 -1.17
C GLU A 127 23.59 -6.36 0.28
N ASN A 128 23.03 -7.54 0.51
CA ASN A 128 22.57 -7.95 1.84
C ASN A 128 23.77 -8.40 2.70
N THR A 129 23.95 -7.74 3.84
CA THR A 129 25.05 -7.99 4.79
C THR A 129 24.61 -8.81 6.01
N GLU A 130 23.39 -9.38 5.99
CA GLU A 130 22.93 -10.20 7.12
C GLU A 130 23.74 -11.49 7.26
N GLU A 131 24.15 -11.78 8.50
CA GLU A 131 24.88 -13.02 8.82
C GLU A 131 23.94 -14.25 8.90
N GLU A 132 22.64 -14.02 9.06
CA GLU A 132 21.65 -15.08 9.13
C GLU A 132 21.31 -15.63 7.74
N LYS A 133 20.93 -16.90 7.71
CA LYS A 133 20.41 -17.53 6.49
C LYS A 133 19.18 -16.78 5.98
N ILE A 134 19.23 -16.38 4.72
CA ILE A 134 18.15 -15.67 4.07
C ILE A 134 17.12 -16.65 3.52
N HIS A 135 15.86 -16.45 3.90
CA HIS A 135 14.72 -17.14 3.36
C HIS A 135 13.82 -16.11 2.65
N VAL A 136 13.88 -16.08 1.34
CA VAL A 136 13.00 -15.24 0.52
C VAL A 136 11.59 -15.81 0.60
N GLN A 137 10.61 -14.97 0.95
CA GLN A 137 9.21 -15.32 1.11
C GLN A 137 8.37 -14.85 -0.10
N ASP A 138 8.69 -13.67 -0.62
CA ASP A 138 8.00 -13.09 -1.77
C ASP A 138 8.92 -12.15 -2.55
N ILE A 139 8.66 -12.03 -3.84
CA ILE A 139 9.27 -11.04 -4.73
C ILE A 139 8.20 -10.47 -5.66
N SER A 140 8.02 -9.15 -5.63
CA SER A 140 7.02 -8.46 -6.43
C SER A 140 7.57 -7.18 -7.04
N LEU A 141 7.08 -6.84 -8.24
CA LEU A 141 7.43 -5.61 -8.93
C LEU A 141 6.46 -4.50 -8.50
N VAL A 142 6.98 -3.39 -8.04
CA VAL A 142 6.21 -2.27 -7.49
C VAL A 142 6.74 -0.93 -7.97
N TYR A 143 5.96 0.14 -7.78
CA TYR A 143 6.48 1.50 -7.75
C TYR A 143 6.89 1.83 -6.33
N TRP A 144 8.11 2.30 -6.16
CA TRP A 144 8.68 2.62 -4.86
C TRP A 144 9.36 4.00 -4.87
N LEU A 145 9.21 4.69 -3.78
CA LEU A 145 9.98 5.88 -3.44
C LEU A 145 10.40 5.80 -1.97
N ASP A 146 11.48 6.45 -1.60
CA ASP A 146 11.90 6.50 -0.20
C ASP A 146 11.02 7.51 0.57
N ALA A 147 9.98 7.00 1.23
CA ALA A 147 9.03 7.82 1.98
C ALA A 147 9.66 8.54 3.19
N SER A 148 10.87 8.15 3.60
CA SER A 148 11.59 8.85 4.69
C SER A 148 11.98 10.28 4.32
N ALA A 149 12.03 10.60 3.03
CA ALA A 149 12.29 11.94 2.52
C ALA A 149 11.05 12.86 2.54
N PHE A 150 9.84 12.32 2.84
CA PHE A 150 8.62 13.11 2.94
C PHE A 150 8.59 13.93 4.23
N ASP A 151 8.67 15.24 4.11
CA ASP A 151 8.32 16.15 5.19
C ASP A 151 6.79 16.30 5.24
N ALA A 152 6.17 15.92 6.37
CA ALA A 152 4.72 15.92 6.57
C ALA A 152 4.07 17.34 6.45
N GLN A 153 4.85 18.38 6.26
CA GLN A 153 4.38 19.77 6.22
C GLN A 153 4.25 20.37 4.81
N SER A 154 4.73 19.69 3.77
CA SER A 154 4.65 20.19 2.39
C SER A 154 3.80 19.29 1.50
N PRO A 155 3.00 19.83 0.56
CA PRO A 155 2.39 19.03 -0.49
C PRO A 155 3.53 18.53 -1.39
N VAL A 156 4.00 17.33 -1.13
CA VAL A 156 5.18 16.80 -1.79
C VAL A 156 4.76 16.07 -3.04
N THR A 157 5.32 16.54 -4.14
CA THR A 157 5.37 15.81 -5.39
C THR A 157 6.72 15.12 -5.46
N ASP A 158 6.75 13.82 -5.70
CA ASP A 158 7.99 13.06 -5.81
C ASP A 158 7.90 12.03 -6.95
N THR A 159 9.01 11.37 -7.23
CA THR A 159 9.10 10.39 -8.30
C THR A 159 9.22 8.99 -7.72
N ALA A 160 8.26 8.13 -8.06
CA ALA A 160 8.34 6.71 -7.78
C ALA A 160 8.94 5.95 -8.97
N PHE A 161 9.83 5.03 -8.67
CA PHE A 161 10.58 4.24 -9.64
C PHE A 161 10.16 2.77 -9.56
N PRO A 162 10.20 2.03 -10.68
CA PRO A 162 10.06 0.59 -10.64
C PRO A 162 11.14 -0.06 -9.78
N ALA A 163 10.71 -0.88 -8.84
CA ALA A 163 11.59 -1.62 -7.94
C ALA A 163 11.07 -3.04 -7.69
N TRP A 164 11.98 -3.97 -7.48
CA TRP A 164 11.65 -5.28 -6.95
C TRP A 164 11.61 -5.21 -5.43
N LYS A 165 10.43 -5.44 -4.86
CA LYS A 165 10.23 -5.64 -3.43
C LYS A 165 10.53 -7.09 -3.11
N ILE A 166 11.49 -7.32 -2.24
CA ILE A 166 11.87 -8.66 -1.78
C ILE A 166 11.52 -8.75 -0.30
N THR A 167 10.63 -9.67 0.02
CA THR A 167 10.23 -9.97 1.41
C THR A 167 10.95 -11.23 1.87
N TYR A 168 11.61 -11.16 3.02
CA TYR A 168 12.43 -12.25 3.54
C TYR A 168 12.44 -12.29 5.08
N ASN A 169 12.90 -13.38 5.66
CA ASN A 169 13.18 -13.53 7.09
C ASN A 169 12.14 -12.88 8.02
N ARG A 170 10.92 -13.43 8.07
CA ARG A 170 9.82 -12.94 8.93
C ARG A 170 9.28 -11.56 8.56
N GLY A 171 9.21 -11.26 7.28
CA GLY A 171 8.56 -10.07 6.75
C GLY A 171 9.46 -8.83 6.65
N LYS A 172 10.77 -8.99 6.79
CA LYS A 172 11.72 -7.93 6.39
C LYS A 172 11.56 -7.65 4.90
N THR A 173 11.70 -6.40 4.50
CA THR A 173 11.62 -5.98 3.10
C THR A 173 12.85 -5.21 2.66
N GLN A 174 13.28 -5.46 1.42
CA GLN A 174 14.31 -4.68 0.74
C GLN A 174 13.85 -4.37 -0.68
N TYR A 175 14.15 -3.18 -1.15
CA TYR A 175 13.84 -2.72 -2.50
C TYR A 175 15.10 -2.67 -3.34
N VAL A 176 15.03 -3.28 -4.52
CA VAL A 176 16.12 -3.30 -5.51
C VAL A 176 15.62 -2.59 -6.76
N SER A 177 16.38 -1.62 -7.28
CA SER A 177 16.00 -0.94 -8.53
C SER A 177 15.72 -1.97 -9.63
N ALA A 178 14.56 -1.85 -10.24
CA ALA A 178 14.15 -2.75 -11.31
C ALA A 178 14.68 -2.32 -12.68
N TRP A 179 15.18 -1.10 -12.83
CA TRP A 179 15.70 -0.66 -14.12
C TRP A 179 17.03 -1.30 -14.49
N GLU A 180 17.16 -1.62 -15.75
CA GLU A 180 18.45 -1.94 -16.36
C GLU A 180 19.38 -0.72 -16.27
N GLN A 181 20.63 -0.96 -15.86
CA GLN A 181 21.67 0.06 -15.81
C GLN A 181 22.24 0.32 -17.19
#